data_1e11614ecc13fec01f65bbbc2cff76d5
#
_entry.id   1e11614ecc13fec01f65bbbc2cff76d5
#
_cell.length_a   1.000
_cell.length_b   1.000
_cell.length_c   1.000
_cell.angle_alpha   90.00
_cell.angle_beta   90.00
_cell.angle_gamma   90.00
#
_symmetry.space_group_name_H-M   'P 1'
#
loop_
_entity.id
_entity.type
_entity.pdbx_description
1 polymer ?
#
loop_
_entity_poly.entity_id
_entity_poly.type
_entity_poly.pdbx_seq_one_letter_code
_entity_poly.pdbx_strand_id
1 'polypeptide(L)'
;MKFLSTLLAILLTFTGCSAAVPDPVETTIQHNPETTAATETTIAASETTIETQPETTEAPDPMEQLLQDMTTEEKVGQLFLARCPETNAESDISTYHLGGYILFGRDFGNQTPDTLRQTLEAYQDAASIPLLIAVDEEGGTVCRVSSNRAFRSSRFPSPRDAYADGGLERIQELENEKSSLLHSLGINVNMAPVCDITTDSQAFMYKRSLGQSPEITGQFVQDTIAIMASHQVGSVLKHFPGYGNNTDTHTGIAVDERSLFELESADLVPFSAGIESGCNAILVSHTMVQCLDTEYPASLSPAVHRYLREEMGFDGVIVTDDLVMDAITEQYGVGEAAVLAVLVGNDLLCSTEYATQYNAVLAAVNDGRIPVETLDAAVLRVLHWKEALNLFSESQ
;
A
#
# COMPACT_ATOMS: atom_id res chain seq x y z
N MET A 1 6.75 22.72 -59.91
CA MET A 1 6.16 21.52 -60.60
C MET A 1 5.01 21.06 -59.73
N LYS A 2 3.79 21.23 -60.25
CA LYS A 2 2.50 20.84 -59.62
C LYS A 2 2.31 19.35 -59.80
N PHE A 3 1.93 18.59 -58.76
CA PHE A 3 1.30 17.31 -58.93
C PHE A 3 -0.01 17.28 -58.12
N LEU A 4 -1.05 17.05 -58.86
CA LEU A 4 -2.45 16.95 -58.51
C LEU A 4 -2.68 15.59 -57.83
N SER A 5 -3.36 15.56 -56.68
CA SER A 5 -3.77 14.32 -56.02
C SER A 5 -5.28 14.15 -56.16
N THR A 6 -5.66 13.03 -56.76
CA THR A 6 -7.02 12.67 -57.11
C THR A 6 -7.71 12.01 -55.91
N LEU A 7 -8.84 12.56 -55.50
CA LEU A 7 -9.76 12.00 -54.49
C LEU A 7 -10.63 10.92 -55.13
N LEU A 8 -10.62 9.70 -54.61
CA LEU A 8 -11.53 8.62 -54.98
C LEU A 8 -12.54 8.39 -53.86
N ALA A 9 -13.78 8.81 -54.06
CA ALA A 9 -14.89 8.57 -53.16
C ALA A 9 -15.53 7.20 -53.52
N ILE A 10 -15.55 6.27 -52.56
CA ILE A 10 -16.28 5.00 -52.66
C ILE A 10 -17.58 5.14 -51.87
N LEU A 11 -18.69 5.09 -52.61
CA LEU A 11 -20.05 5.09 -52.10
C LEU A 11 -20.46 3.63 -51.77
N LEU A 12 -20.62 3.31 -50.49
CA LEU A 12 -21.17 2.00 -50.07
C LEU A 12 -22.63 2.20 -49.66
N THR A 13 -23.52 1.55 -50.45
CA THR A 13 -24.96 1.49 -50.21
C THR A 13 -25.23 0.41 -49.14
N PHE A 14 -25.86 0.79 -48.04
CA PHE A 14 -26.40 -0.14 -47.04
C PHE A 14 -27.82 -0.56 -47.46
N THR A 15 -28.00 -1.84 -47.76
CA THR A 15 -29.32 -2.48 -47.84
C THR A 15 -29.70 -2.98 -46.44
N GLY A 16 -30.76 -2.44 -45.86
CA GLY A 16 -31.29 -2.84 -44.58
C GLY A 16 -31.95 -4.23 -44.63
N CYS A 17 -31.67 -5.05 -43.63
CA CYS A 17 -32.49 -6.18 -43.24
C CYS A 17 -33.06 -5.90 -41.84
N SER A 18 -34.39 -5.73 -41.80
CA SER A 18 -35.17 -5.61 -40.58
C SER A 18 -35.39 -7.02 -40.00
N ALA A 19 -34.89 -7.27 -38.79
CA ALA A 19 -35.26 -8.46 -38.03
C ALA A 19 -36.17 -8.05 -36.88
N ALA A 20 -37.33 -8.66 -36.78
CA ALA A 20 -38.39 -8.40 -35.81
C ALA A 20 -37.99 -8.84 -34.39
N VAL A 21 -38.34 -8.03 -33.43
CA VAL A 21 -38.28 -8.31 -31.99
C VAL A 21 -39.50 -9.13 -31.58
N PRO A 22 -39.37 -10.22 -30.83
CA PRO A 22 -40.53 -10.92 -30.27
C PRO A 22 -40.97 -10.26 -28.95
N ASP A 23 -42.30 -10.14 -28.80
CA ASP A 23 -43.02 -9.61 -27.64
C ASP A 23 -42.82 -10.46 -26.37
N PRO A 24 -42.92 -9.84 -25.17
CA PRO A 24 -42.76 -10.53 -23.87
C PRO A 24 -44.01 -11.40 -23.58
N VAL A 25 -43.77 -12.62 -23.13
CA VAL A 25 -44.82 -13.57 -22.69
C VAL A 25 -45.27 -13.19 -21.29
N GLU A 26 -46.51 -12.75 -21.12
CA GLU A 26 -47.24 -12.64 -19.85
C GLU A 26 -47.53 -14.03 -19.28
N THR A 27 -46.98 -14.32 -18.09
CA THR A 27 -47.34 -15.51 -17.33
C THR A 27 -48.41 -15.13 -16.30
N THR A 28 -49.64 -15.49 -16.59
CA THR A 28 -50.77 -15.32 -15.68
C THR A 28 -50.75 -16.42 -14.61
N ILE A 29 -50.57 -16.03 -13.32
CA ILE A 29 -50.73 -16.95 -12.17
C ILE A 29 -52.19 -16.94 -11.79
N GLN A 30 -52.87 -18.09 -11.95
CA GLN A 30 -54.22 -18.32 -11.43
C GLN A 30 -54.19 -18.59 -9.93
N HIS A 31 -54.93 -17.78 -9.15
CA HIS A 31 -55.28 -18.06 -7.76
C HIS A 31 -56.47 -19.04 -7.70
N ASN A 32 -56.32 -20.11 -6.94
CA ASN A 32 -57.40 -21.00 -6.54
C ASN A 32 -57.63 -20.83 -5.06
N PRO A 33 -58.87 -20.51 -4.58
CA PRO A 33 -59.15 -20.41 -3.16
C PRO A 33 -59.69 -21.73 -2.62
N GLU A 34 -58.94 -22.39 -1.75
CA GLU A 34 -59.53 -23.46 -0.92
C GLU A 34 -59.71 -22.96 0.51
N THR A 35 -60.98 -22.98 0.90
CA THR A 35 -61.55 -22.76 2.21
C THR A 35 -61.26 -23.95 3.11
N THR A 36 -60.65 -23.75 4.28
CA THR A 36 -60.74 -24.73 5.36
C THR A 36 -60.83 -24.06 6.73
N ALA A 37 -61.71 -24.63 7.53
CA ALA A 37 -62.33 -24.18 8.75
C ALA A 37 -61.37 -23.87 9.92
N ALA A 38 -61.79 -22.92 10.73
CA ALA A 38 -61.18 -22.55 12.02
C ALA A 38 -61.31 -23.71 13.03
N THR A 39 -60.19 -24.01 13.71
CA THR A 39 -60.23 -24.70 15.01
C THR A 39 -59.50 -23.82 16.01
N GLU A 40 -60.27 -23.26 16.92
CA GLU A 40 -59.75 -22.52 18.08
C GLU A 40 -59.02 -23.48 19.01
N THR A 41 -57.71 -23.29 19.16
CA THR A 41 -56.95 -23.89 20.24
C THR A 41 -56.37 -22.78 21.09
N THR A 42 -56.93 -22.63 22.30
CA THR A 42 -56.44 -21.74 23.34
C THR A 42 -55.05 -22.18 23.79
N ILE A 43 -54.02 -21.41 23.49
CA ILE A 43 -52.68 -21.63 24.01
C ILE A 43 -52.43 -20.59 25.11
N ALA A 44 -52.16 -21.10 26.30
CA ALA A 44 -51.79 -20.33 27.48
C ALA A 44 -50.51 -19.53 27.20
N ALA A 45 -50.51 -18.26 27.57
CA ALA A 45 -49.36 -17.38 27.54
C ALA A 45 -48.28 -17.92 28.51
N SER A 46 -47.17 -18.40 27.95
CA SER A 46 -45.94 -18.64 28.69
C SER A 46 -45.12 -17.38 28.59
N GLU A 47 -44.97 -16.63 29.66
CA GLU A 47 -44.04 -15.51 29.78
C GLU A 47 -42.61 -16.07 29.65
N THR A 48 -42.05 -15.96 28.48
CA THR A 48 -40.60 -16.21 28.30
C THR A 48 -39.87 -14.95 28.74
N THR A 49 -39.30 -15.00 29.93
CA THR A 49 -38.34 -14.01 30.40
C THR A 49 -37.15 -14.04 29.43
N ILE A 50 -36.98 -13.00 28.62
CA ILE A 50 -35.80 -12.79 27.81
C ILE A 50 -34.69 -12.42 28.79
N GLU A 51 -33.83 -13.38 29.10
CA GLU A 51 -32.55 -13.14 29.76
C GLU A 51 -31.71 -12.34 28.77
N THR A 52 -31.60 -11.02 28.96
CA THR A 52 -30.63 -10.18 28.33
C THR A 52 -29.24 -10.69 28.72
N GLN A 53 -28.55 -11.36 27.79
CA GLN A 53 -27.12 -11.60 27.96
C GLN A 53 -26.43 -10.25 28.21
N PRO A 54 -25.49 -10.16 29.17
CA PRO A 54 -24.73 -8.95 29.35
C PRO A 54 -23.97 -8.69 28.04
N GLU A 55 -24.10 -7.48 27.47
CA GLU A 55 -23.20 -6.96 26.48
C GLU A 55 -21.78 -7.08 27.07
N THR A 56 -20.99 -7.95 26.50
CA THR A 56 -19.53 -7.96 26.72
C THR A 56 -19.04 -6.64 26.11
N THR A 57 -18.89 -5.62 26.94
CA THR A 57 -18.11 -4.43 26.58
C THR A 57 -16.69 -4.92 26.34
N GLU A 58 -16.30 -5.06 25.06
CA GLU A 58 -14.90 -5.22 24.70
C GLU A 58 -14.11 -4.09 25.37
N ALA A 59 -12.92 -4.43 25.88
CA ALA A 59 -12.03 -3.42 26.41
C ALA A 59 -11.75 -2.37 25.31
N PRO A 60 -11.72 -1.07 25.64
CA PRO A 60 -11.46 -0.04 24.64
C PRO A 60 -10.11 -0.32 23.95
N ASP A 61 -10.07 -0.13 22.64
CA ASP A 61 -8.87 -0.27 21.83
C ASP A 61 -7.78 0.71 22.34
N PRO A 62 -6.60 0.22 22.75
CA PRO A 62 -5.52 1.10 23.22
C PRO A 62 -5.06 2.13 22.20
N MET A 63 -5.11 1.81 20.89
CA MET A 63 -4.70 2.73 19.82
C MET A 63 -5.73 3.82 19.59
N GLU A 64 -7.04 3.53 19.74
CA GLU A 64 -8.08 4.56 19.75
C GLU A 64 -7.92 5.52 20.95
N GLN A 65 -7.56 5.00 22.12
CA GLN A 65 -7.32 5.85 23.29
C GLN A 65 -6.09 6.74 23.07
N LEU A 66 -4.98 6.19 22.56
CA LEU A 66 -3.79 6.94 22.22
C LEU A 66 -4.11 8.06 21.20
N LEU A 67 -4.86 7.72 20.14
CA LEU A 67 -5.29 8.69 19.13
C LEU A 67 -6.08 9.87 19.73
N GLN A 68 -6.97 9.61 20.71
CA GLN A 68 -7.75 10.66 21.37
C GLN A 68 -6.89 11.62 22.18
N ASP A 69 -5.77 11.14 22.76
CA ASP A 69 -4.86 11.94 23.56
C ASP A 69 -3.86 12.75 22.72
N MET A 70 -3.73 12.47 21.41
CA MET A 70 -2.81 13.14 20.49
C MET A 70 -3.30 14.53 20.07
N THR A 71 -2.37 15.50 20.00
CA THR A 71 -2.58 16.80 19.37
C THR A 71 -2.65 16.66 17.83
N THR A 72 -3.16 17.70 17.15
CA THR A 72 -3.20 17.71 15.68
C THR A 72 -1.79 17.64 15.08
N GLU A 73 -0.83 18.30 15.67
CA GLU A 73 0.58 18.28 15.27
C GLU A 73 1.18 16.88 15.35
N GLU A 74 0.92 16.15 16.43
CA GLU A 74 1.34 14.76 16.60
C GLU A 74 0.68 13.85 15.59
N LYS A 75 -0.62 13.98 15.38
CA LYS A 75 -1.37 13.21 14.38
C LYS A 75 -0.82 13.41 12.98
N VAL A 76 -0.60 14.65 12.57
CA VAL A 76 -0.02 14.97 11.26
C VAL A 76 1.37 14.37 11.11
N GLY A 77 2.20 14.43 12.15
CA GLY A 77 3.54 13.85 12.15
C GLY A 77 3.55 12.35 11.88
N GLN A 78 2.57 11.61 12.42
CA GLN A 78 2.47 10.17 12.23
C GLN A 78 2.20 9.75 10.77
N LEU A 79 1.73 10.66 9.93
CA LEU A 79 1.54 10.41 8.49
C LEU A 79 2.86 10.43 7.70
N PHE A 80 4.02 10.74 8.30
CA PHE A 80 5.27 10.90 7.57
C PHE A 80 6.26 9.77 7.85
N LEU A 81 6.57 9.00 6.79
CA LEU A 81 7.75 8.16 6.68
C LEU A 81 8.85 9.00 5.98
N ALA A 82 9.55 9.78 6.77
CA ALA A 82 10.50 10.75 6.26
C ALA A 82 11.81 10.09 5.82
N ARG A 83 12.40 10.57 4.74
CA ARG A 83 13.78 10.20 4.42
C ARG A 83 14.70 10.70 5.53
N CYS A 84 15.44 9.78 6.17
CA CYS A 84 16.34 10.14 7.24
C CYS A 84 17.29 11.29 6.80
N PRO A 85 17.31 12.44 7.46
CA PRO A 85 18.15 13.57 7.06
C PRO A 85 19.62 13.34 7.43
N GLU A 86 20.54 14.04 6.77
CA GLU A 86 21.99 13.94 7.08
C GLU A 86 22.36 14.61 8.42
N THR A 87 21.53 15.55 8.85
CA THR A 87 21.70 16.30 10.09
C THR A 87 20.34 16.50 10.76
N ASN A 88 20.34 16.71 12.06
CA ASN A 88 19.15 17.01 12.86
C ASN A 88 18.13 15.84 12.98
N ALA A 89 18.49 14.60 12.65
CA ALA A 89 17.55 13.48 12.65
C ALA A 89 16.80 13.35 14.01
N GLU A 90 17.52 13.40 15.15
CA GLU A 90 16.88 13.31 16.47
C GLU A 90 15.96 14.51 16.77
N SER A 91 16.39 15.74 16.45
CA SER A 91 15.56 16.94 16.67
C SER A 91 14.35 17.01 15.75
N ASP A 92 14.45 16.52 14.53
CA ASP A 92 13.35 16.53 13.56
C ASP A 92 12.25 15.53 13.95
N ILE A 93 12.61 14.40 14.58
CA ILE A 93 11.64 13.46 15.16
C ILE A 93 10.70 14.18 16.14
N SER A 94 11.27 14.91 17.10
CA SER A 94 10.48 15.60 18.10
C SER A 94 9.82 16.88 17.58
N THR A 95 10.43 17.58 16.58
CA THR A 95 9.90 18.80 16.01
C THR A 95 8.66 18.56 15.14
N TYR A 96 8.70 17.48 14.36
CA TYR A 96 7.63 17.13 13.42
C TYR A 96 6.80 15.92 13.87
N HIS A 97 7.08 15.32 15.04
CA HIS A 97 6.40 14.14 15.57
C HIS A 97 6.32 12.97 14.57
N LEU A 98 7.41 12.73 13.83
CA LEU A 98 7.45 11.85 12.66
C LEU A 98 6.95 10.42 12.96
N GLY A 99 6.20 9.86 12.03
CA GLY A 99 5.74 8.46 12.07
C GLY A 99 6.87 7.46 11.87
N GLY A 100 7.92 7.81 11.14
CA GLY A 100 9.08 6.97 10.93
C GLY A 100 10.15 7.59 10.04
N TYR A 101 11.25 6.84 9.89
CA TYR A 101 12.31 7.12 8.93
C TYR A 101 12.47 5.99 7.92
N ILE A 102 12.69 6.35 6.63
CA ILE A 102 13.23 5.44 5.63
C ILE A 102 14.74 5.70 5.46
N LEU A 103 15.54 4.63 5.60
CA LEU A 103 16.99 4.67 5.54
C LEU A 103 17.49 4.33 4.13
N PHE A 104 18.49 5.06 3.67
CA PHE A 104 19.14 4.85 2.37
C PHE A 104 20.59 4.38 2.54
N GLY A 105 21.23 3.98 1.44
CA GLY A 105 22.60 3.47 1.46
C GLY A 105 23.63 4.37 2.17
N ARG A 106 23.44 5.70 2.15
CA ARG A 106 24.31 6.66 2.86
C ARG A 106 24.28 6.48 4.38
N ASP A 107 23.12 6.08 4.92
CA ASP A 107 22.91 5.97 6.38
C ASP A 107 23.65 4.75 6.96
N PHE A 108 24.09 3.84 6.10
CA PHE A 108 24.92 2.67 6.43
C PHE A 108 26.42 2.88 6.13
N GLY A 109 26.80 3.96 5.47
CA GLY A 109 28.12 4.13 4.84
C GLY A 109 29.31 3.94 5.78
N ASN A 110 29.27 4.56 6.97
CA ASN A 110 30.33 4.53 7.99
C ASN A 110 29.90 3.82 9.27
N GLN A 111 28.86 2.97 9.19
CA GLN A 111 28.29 2.28 10.33
C GLN A 111 28.82 0.85 10.46
N THR A 112 28.83 0.37 11.68
CA THR A 112 28.89 -1.04 12.05
C THR A 112 27.51 -1.46 12.58
N PRO A 113 27.22 -2.77 12.73
CA PRO A 113 25.96 -3.20 13.37
C PRO A 113 25.73 -2.56 14.74
N ASP A 114 26.78 -2.40 15.56
CA ASP A 114 26.65 -1.83 16.89
C ASP A 114 26.38 -0.32 16.85
N THR A 115 27.10 0.43 16.01
CA THR A 115 26.88 1.87 15.91
C THR A 115 25.54 2.21 15.26
N LEU A 116 25.07 1.41 14.31
CA LEU A 116 23.75 1.59 13.72
C LEU A 116 22.64 1.36 14.77
N ARG A 117 22.72 0.26 15.55
CA ARG A 117 21.74 0.02 16.63
C ARG A 117 21.68 1.20 17.61
N GLN A 118 22.82 1.69 18.08
CA GLN A 118 22.88 2.86 18.97
C GLN A 118 22.24 4.12 18.35
N THR A 119 22.46 4.33 17.05
CA THR A 119 21.83 5.44 16.32
C THR A 119 20.31 5.27 16.27
N LEU A 120 19.82 4.07 15.93
CA LEU A 120 18.38 3.82 15.84
C LEU A 120 17.69 3.80 17.21
N GLU A 121 18.38 3.33 18.27
CA GLU A 121 17.92 3.46 19.66
C GLU A 121 17.77 4.94 20.05
N ALA A 122 18.75 5.79 19.72
CA ALA A 122 18.64 7.23 19.98
C ALA A 122 17.47 7.89 19.21
N TYR A 123 17.15 7.41 17.99
CA TYR A 123 15.98 7.87 17.27
C TYR A 123 14.68 7.44 17.97
N GLN A 124 14.60 6.20 18.44
CA GLN A 124 13.44 5.73 19.21
C GLN A 124 13.27 6.51 20.51
N ASP A 125 14.39 6.81 21.23
CA ASP A 125 14.38 7.59 22.48
C ASP A 125 13.92 9.05 22.26
N ALA A 126 14.15 9.61 21.07
CA ALA A 126 13.71 10.96 20.72
C ALA A 126 12.21 11.04 20.36
N ALA A 127 11.56 9.90 20.13
CA ALA A 127 10.17 9.80 19.69
C ALA A 127 9.22 9.59 20.87
N SER A 128 8.11 10.35 20.89
CA SER A 128 7.01 10.11 21.86
C SER A 128 6.17 8.89 21.51
N ILE A 129 6.05 8.59 20.22
CA ILE A 129 5.39 7.41 19.67
C ILE A 129 6.44 6.64 18.87
N PRO A 130 6.60 5.31 19.08
CA PRO A 130 7.66 4.54 18.44
C PRO A 130 7.69 4.70 16.92
N LEU A 131 8.90 4.76 16.34
CA LEU A 131 9.10 5.01 14.92
C LEU A 131 9.02 3.73 14.09
N LEU A 132 8.44 3.83 12.91
CA LEU A 132 8.72 2.92 11.82
C LEU A 132 10.14 3.22 11.29
N ILE A 133 11.02 2.23 11.32
CA ILE A 133 12.36 2.32 10.73
C ILE A 133 12.37 1.43 9.49
N ALA A 134 12.27 2.07 8.34
CA ALA A 134 12.10 1.40 7.06
C ALA A 134 13.38 1.38 6.21
N VAL A 135 13.49 0.38 5.34
CA VAL A 135 14.58 0.26 4.37
C VAL A 135 14.13 -0.46 3.10
N ASP A 136 14.76 -0.16 1.96
CA ASP A 136 14.64 -0.96 0.74
C ASP A 136 15.72 -2.06 0.71
N GLU A 137 15.44 -3.23 1.25
CA GLU A 137 16.32 -4.39 1.15
C GLU A 137 15.64 -5.47 0.29
N GLU A 138 15.38 -5.14 -1.00
CA GLU A 138 14.72 -6.05 -1.95
C GLU A 138 15.62 -7.24 -2.33
N GLY A 139 16.90 -6.96 -2.49
CA GLY A 139 17.89 -7.81 -3.11
C GLY A 139 18.33 -7.28 -4.48
N GLY A 140 19.39 -7.85 -5.04
CA GLY A 140 19.92 -7.48 -6.37
C GLY A 140 20.42 -6.04 -6.45
N THR A 141 19.75 -5.22 -7.26
CA THR A 141 20.12 -3.81 -7.48
C THR A 141 19.67 -2.89 -6.36
N VAL A 142 18.67 -3.28 -5.58
CA VAL A 142 18.08 -2.49 -4.49
C VAL A 142 18.39 -3.14 -3.15
N CYS A 143 19.56 -2.82 -2.61
CA CYS A 143 20.05 -3.24 -1.31
C CYS A 143 20.67 -2.03 -0.62
N ARG A 144 20.19 -1.70 0.57
CA ARG A 144 20.76 -0.59 1.35
C ARG A 144 21.70 -1.12 2.43
N VAL A 145 21.27 -2.13 3.17
CA VAL A 145 22.00 -2.77 4.28
C VAL A 145 23.11 -3.68 3.74
N SER A 146 22.75 -4.71 2.99
CA SER A 146 23.69 -5.74 2.50
C SER A 146 24.66 -5.24 1.43
N SER A 147 24.47 -4.01 0.91
CA SER A 147 25.45 -3.37 0.04
C SER A 147 26.73 -2.97 0.79
N ASN A 148 26.68 -2.82 2.11
CA ASN A 148 27.83 -2.55 2.96
C ASN A 148 28.32 -3.86 3.61
N ARG A 149 29.60 -4.19 3.37
CA ARG A 149 30.24 -5.42 3.85
C ARG A 149 30.38 -5.51 5.39
N ALA A 150 30.18 -4.40 6.11
CA ALA A 150 30.12 -4.42 7.56
C ALA A 150 28.91 -5.18 8.10
N PHE A 151 27.80 -5.20 7.34
CA PHE A 151 26.55 -5.85 7.72
C PHE A 151 26.39 -7.26 7.13
N ARG A 152 26.86 -7.47 5.88
CA ARG A 152 26.82 -8.76 5.21
C ARG A 152 27.99 -8.90 4.23
N SER A 153 28.57 -10.09 4.09
CA SER A 153 29.72 -10.33 3.23
C SER A 153 29.47 -10.04 1.74
N SER A 154 28.22 -10.16 1.30
CA SER A 154 27.77 -9.87 -0.08
C SER A 154 26.32 -9.39 -0.06
N ARG A 155 25.89 -8.71 -1.13
CA ARG A 155 24.47 -8.34 -1.31
C ARG A 155 23.58 -9.56 -1.35
N PHE A 156 22.34 -9.44 -0.90
CA PHE A 156 21.32 -10.42 -1.21
C PHE A 156 21.10 -10.46 -2.74
N PRO A 157 20.93 -11.64 -3.34
CA PRO A 157 20.57 -11.75 -4.74
C PRO A 157 19.18 -11.15 -5.00
N SER A 158 18.87 -10.81 -6.26
CA SER A 158 17.51 -10.42 -6.61
C SER A 158 16.55 -11.60 -6.42
N PRO A 159 15.22 -11.35 -6.22
CA PRO A 159 14.23 -12.42 -6.17
C PRO A 159 14.31 -13.35 -7.39
N ARG A 160 14.54 -12.78 -8.58
CA ARG A 160 14.73 -13.53 -9.85
C ARG A 160 15.93 -14.47 -9.81
N ASP A 161 17.08 -13.96 -9.35
CA ASP A 161 18.30 -14.77 -9.26
C ASP A 161 18.19 -15.85 -8.18
N ALA A 162 17.57 -15.53 -7.05
CA ALA A 162 17.32 -16.47 -5.99
C ALA A 162 16.37 -17.61 -6.43
N TYR A 163 15.30 -17.25 -7.17
CA TYR A 163 14.39 -18.24 -7.74
C TYR A 163 15.09 -19.15 -8.77
N ALA A 164 15.95 -18.59 -9.61
CA ALA A 164 16.75 -19.37 -10.58
C ALA A 164 17.74 -20.31 -9.92
N ASP A 165 18.26 -19.98 -8.71
CA ASP A 165 19.21 -20.78 -7.94
C ASP A 165 18.55 -21.97 -7.24
N GLY A 166 17.30 -21.82 -6.72
CA GLY A 166 16.63 -22.89 -5.98
C GLY A 166 15.14 -22.69 -5.72
N GLY A 167 14.43 -21.94 -6.59
CA GLY A 167 13.00 -21.76 -6.50
C GLY A 167 12.55 -20.97 -5.25
N LEU A 168 11.30 -21.20 -4.82
CA LEU A 168 10.74 -20.55 -3.64
C LEU A 168 11.48 -20.94 -2.35
N GLU A 169 11.96 -22.17 -2.23
CA GLU A 169 12.70 -22.63 -1.05
C GLU A 169 13.96 -21.77 -0.83
N ARG A 170 14.70 -21.47 -1.89
CA ARG A 170 15.87 -20.60 -1.81
C ARG A 170 15.52 -19.17 -1.42
N ILE A 171 14.39 -18.66 -1.89
CA ILE A 171 13.89 -17.34 -1.50
C ILE A 171 13.55 -17.32 -0.01
N GLN A 172 12.85 -18.35 0.49
CA GLN A 172 12.48 -18.46 1.91
C GLN A 172 13.72 -18.49 2.82
N GLU A 173 14.77 -19.22 2.44
CA GLU A 173 16.04 -19.22 3.18
C GLU A 173 16.66 -17.81 3.26
N LEU A 174 16.73 -17.12 2.12
CA LEU A 174 17.31 -15.77 2.05
C LEU A 174 16.46 -14.72 2.75
N GLU A 175 15.13 -14.87 2.73
CA GLU A 175 14.22 -13.95 3.42
C GLU A 175 14.32 -14.13 4.94
N ASN A 176 14.45 -15.34 5.44
CA ASN A 176 14.72 -15.60 6.87
C ASN A 176 16.04 -14.93 7.31
N GLU A 177 17.12 -15.08 6.51
CA GLU A 177 18.40 -14.40 6.80
C GLU A 177 18.25 -12.87 6.80
N LYS A 178 17.53 -12.33 5.79
CA LYS A 178 17.32 -10.89 5.60
C LYS A 178 16.52 -10.30 6.75
N SER A 179 15.35 -10.88 7.05
CA SER A 179 14.46 -10.41 8.11
C SER A 179 15.13 -10.49 9.48
N SER A 180 15.86 -11.57 9.76
CA SER A 180 16.66 -11.69 10.99
C SER A 180 17.75 -10.61 11.08
N LEU A 181 18.44 -10.30 9.98
CA LEU A 181 19.43 -9.23 9.93
C LEU A 181 18.79 -7.87 10.22
N LEU A 182 17.70 -7.52 9.52
CA LEU A 182 17.02 -6.24 9.69
C LEU A 182 16.54 -6.05 11.12
N HIS A 183 15.83 -7.04 11.66
CA HIS A 183 15.37 -7.01 13.05
C HIS A 183 16.52 -6.83 14.04
N SER A 184 17.64 -7.55 13.86
CA SER A 184 18.81 -7.47 14.73
C SER A 184 19.49 -6.10 14.75
N LEU A 185 19.22 -5.26 13.74
CA LEU A 185 19.74 -3.90 13.61
C LEU A 185 18.77 -2.83 14.15
N GLY A 186 17.55 -3.21 14.54
CA GLY A 186 16.49 -2.27 14.94
C GLY A 186 15.68 -1.72 13.77
N ILE A 187 15.78 -2.33 12.58
CA ILE A 187 14.97 -2.01 11.40
C ILE A 187 13.71 -2.87 11.46
N ASN A 188 12.54 -2.24 11.51
CA ASN A 188 11.26 -2.90 11.74
C ASN A 188 10.33 -2.90 10.53
N VAL A 189 10.74 -2.29 9.38
CA VAL A 189 9.99 -2.34 8.11
C VAL A 189 10.95 -2.58 6.95
N ASN A 190 10.62 -3.53 6.08
CA ASN A 190 11.24 -3.65 4.76
C ASN A 190 10.24 -3.25 3.67
N MET A 191 10.60 -2.29 2.83
CA MET A 191 9.83 -1.87 1.66
C MET A 191 9.88 -2.96 0.58
N ALA A 192 9.34 -4.12 0.90
CA ALA A 192 9.30 -5.36 0.13
C ALA A 192 8.12 -6.23 0.62
N PRO A 193 7.67 -7.23 -0.17
CA PRO A 193 8.17 -7.69 -1.46
C PRO A 193 7.74 -6.84 -2.67
N VAL A 194 8.50 -7.00 -3.78
CA VAL A 194 8.12 -6.43 -5.07
C VAL A 194 7.12 -7.38 -5.75
N CYS A 195 5.91 -6.90 -5.96
CA CYS A 195 4.80 -7.64 -6.58
C CYS A 195 4.77 -7.51 -8.10
N ASP A 196 5.52 -6.56 -8.67
CA ASP A 196 5.51 -6.27 -10.11
C ASP A 196 5.85 -7.49 -10.95
N ILE A 197 5.07 -7.70 -12.02
CA ILE A 197 5.24 -8.81 -12.94
C ILE A 197 5.79 -8.29 -14.27
N THR A 198 6.97 -8.79 -14.66
CA THR A 198 7.51 -8.59 -16.00
C THR A 198 8.49 -9.70 -16.39
N THR A 199 8.41 -10.10 -17.63
CA THR A 199 9.39 -10.98 -18.29
C THR A 199 10.21 -10.25 -19.38
N ASP A 200 9.85 -9.01 -19.68
CA ASP A 200 10.56 -8.17 -20.64
C ASP A 200 11.86 -7.66 -20.03
N SER A 201 13.00 -8.09 -20.61
CA SER A 201 14.33 -7.69 -20.15
C SER A 201 14.64 -6.20 -20.31
N GLN A 202 13.83 -5.45 -21.04
CA GLN A 202 13.95 -4.01 -21.22
C GLN A 202 13.09 -3.21 -20.22
N ALA A 203 12.13 -3.88 -19.54
CA ALA A 203 11.28 -3.23 -18.59
C ALA A 203 12.07 -2.74 -17.35
N PHE A 204 11.67 -1.59 -16.80
CA PHE A 204 12.28 -1.00 -15.62
C PHE A 204 12.35 -1.98 -14.43
N MET A 205 11.25 -2.72 -14.21
CA MET A 205 11.13 -3.65 -13.09
C MET A 205 11.80 -5.02 -13.32
N TYR A 206 12.35 -5.31 -14.50
CA TYR A 206 12.89 -6.64 -14.84
C TYR A 206 13.88 -7.21 -13.81
N LYS A 207 14.83 -6.38 -13.34
CA LYS A 207 15.87 -6.80 -12.39
C LYS A 207 15.39 -6.86 -10.94
N ARG A 208 14.23 -6.31 -10.65
CA ARG A 208 13.63 -6.23 -9.30
C ARG A 208 12.51 -7.24 -9.10
N SER A 209 11.80 -7.60 -10.18
CA SER A 209 10.68 -8.55 -10.14
C SER A 209 11.15 -10.00 -10.02
N LEU A 210 10.27 -10.88 -9.53
CA LEU A 210 10.49 -12.33 -9.49
C LEU A 210 10.63 -12.94 -10.89
N GLY A 211 9.87 -12.42 -11.86
CA GLY A 211 9.90 -12.86 -13.25
C GLY A 211 9.25 -14.21 -13.50
N GLN A 212 8.25 -14.55 -12.72
CA GLN A 212 7.45 -15.76 -12.81
C GLN A 212 5.99 -15.42 -13.15
N SER A 213 5.11 -16.45 -13.23
CA SER A 213 3.69 -16.24 -13.42
C SER A 213 3.05 -15.47 -12.25
N PRO A 214 1.86 -14.87 -12.44
CA PRO A 214 1.14 -14.19 -11.39
C PRO A 214 0.96 -15.06 -10.13
N GLU A 215 0.60 -16.33 -10.30
CA GLU A 215 0.33 -17.27 -9.20
C GLU A 215 1.61 -17.60 -8.42
N ILE A 216 2.73 -17.84 -9.11
CA ILE A 216 4.02 -18.09 -8.45
C ILE A 216 4.52 -16.83 -7.73
N THR A 217 4.29 -15.65 -8.33
CA THR A 217 4.60 -14.39 -7.68
C THR A 217 3.71 -14.15 -6.46
N GLY A 218 2.42 -14.52 -6.51
CA GLY A 218 1.53 -14.52 -5.36
C GLY A 218 2.03 -15.40 -4.23
N GLN A 219 2.47 -16.64 -4.52
CA GLN A 219 3.05 -17.53 -3.51
C GLN A 219 4.35 -16.97 -2.90
N PHE A 220 5.22 -16.38 -3.73
CA PHE A 220 6.41 -15.66 -3.25
C PHE A 220 6.05 -14.54 -2.27
N VAL A 221 5.02 -13.75 -2.58
CA VAL A 221 4.54 -12.66 -1.74
C VAL A 221 4.02 -13.21 -0.39
N GLN A 222 3.19 -14.25 -0.41
CA GLN A 222 2.65 -14.88 0.79
C GLN A 222 3.76 -15.41 1.71
N ASP A 223 4.71 -16.18 1.14
CA ASP A 223 5.84 -16.73 1.89
C ASP A 223 6.70 -15.62 2.51
N THR A 224 6.98 -14.56 1.75
CA THR A 224 7.76 -13.42 2.21
C THR A 224 7.09 -12.70 3.38
N ILE A 225 5.78 -12.40 3.28
CA ILE A 225 5.02 -11.76 4.36
C ILE A 225 5.07 -12.61 5.65
N ALA A 226 4.81 -13.91 5.53
CA ALA A 226 4.81 -14.81 6.70
C ALA A 226 6.17 -14.85 7.39
N ILE A 227 7.26 -14.89 6.62
CA ILE A 227 8.63 -14.89 7.17
C ILE A 227 8.94 -13.54 7.83
N MET A 228 8.67 -12.41 7.16
CA MET A 228 8.91 -11.09 7.72
C MET A 228 8.15 -10.89 9.03
N ALA A 229 6.87 -11.27 9.08
CA ALA A 229 6.04 -11.20 10.28
C ALA A 229 6.62 -12.05 11.43
N SER A 230 7.13 -13.24 11.14
CA SER A 230 7.77 -14.12 12.16
C SER A 230 9.02 -13.51 12.80
N HIS A 231 9.66 -12.55 12.11
CA HIS A 231 10.81 -11.78 12.59
C HIS A 231 10.43 -10.37 13.09
N GLN A 232 9.13 -10.06 13.22
CA GLN A 232 8.66 -8.71 13.60
C GLN A 232 9.15 -7.61 12.65
N VAL A 233 9.22 -7.90 11.35
CA VAL A 233 9.51 -6.95 10.28
C VAL A 233 8.26 -6.75 9.44
N GLY A 234 7.78 -5.51 9.36
CA GLY A 234 6.63 -5.13 8.55
C GLY A 234 6.92 -5.21 7.06
N SER A 235 5.95 -5.69 6.29
CA SER A 235 6.01 -5.78 4.84
C SER A 235 5.28 -4.66 4.15
N VAL A 236 5.79 -4.23 2.98
CA VAL A 236 5.16 -3.24 2.11
C VAL A 236 5.13 -3.78 0.69
N LEU A 237 3.95 -4.17 0.23
CA LEU A 237 3.77 -4.64 -1.15
C LEU A 237 3.92 -3.49 -2.13
N LYS A 238 4.68 -3.66 -3.21
CA LYS A 238 4.94 -2.59 -4.17
C LYS A 238 5.16 -3.10 -5.59
N HIS A 239 4.83 -2.29 -6.56
CA HIS A 239 4.30 -0.92 -6.57
C HIS A 239 2.88 -0.93 -7.14
N PHE A 240 1.88 -0.78 -6.30
CA PHE A 240 0.48 -0.88 -6.69
C PHE A 240 0.10 0.16 -7.76
N PRO A 241 -0.71 -0.20 -8.78
CA PRO A 241 -1.30 -1.51 -9.06
C PRO A 241 -0.43 -2.43 -9.95
N GLY A 242 0.84 -2.15 -10.12
CA GLY A 242 1.81 -2.88 -10.94
C GLY A 242 2.36 -2.04 -12.09
N TYR A 243 3.69 -1.98 -12.21
CA TYR A 243 4.35 -1.23 -13.28
C TYR A 243 4.16 -1.85 -14.67
N GLY A 244 3.93 -3.16 -14.74
CA GLY A 244 3.96 -3.88 -16.02
C GLY A 244 5.26 -3.63 -16.79
N ASN A 245 5.12 -3.25 -18.07
CA ASN A 245 6.25 -2.89 -18.92
C ASN A 245 6.45 -1.36 -19.04
N ASN A 246 5.87 -0.57 -18.14
CA ASN A 246 5.95 0.88 -18.15
C ASN A 246 7.37 1.38 -17.81
N THR A 247 7.60 2.66 -18.12
CA THR A 247 8.86 3.36 -17.85
C THR A 247 8.97 3.77 -16.38
N ASP A 248 10.19 4.15 -15.99
CA ASP A 248 10.51 4.64 -14.66
C ASP A 248 9.82 6.00 -14.36
N THR A 249 9.03 6.07 -13.30
CA THR A 249 8.33 7.29 -12.84
C THR A 249 9.26 8.33 -12.20
N HIS A 250 10.53 8.01 -11.95
CA HIS A 250 11.52 8.99 -11.53
C HIS A 250 11.85 10.03 -12.62
N THR A 251 11.54 9.74 -13.88
CA THR A 251 11.85 10.61 -15.03
C THR A 251 10.62 11.24 -15.67
N GLY A 252 9.45 11.14 -15.05
CA GLY A 252 8.18 11.68 -15.54
C GLY A 252 6.99 10.74 -15.28
N ILE A 253 5.80 11.14 -15.68
CA ILE A 253 4.59 10.34 -15.49
C ILE A 253 4.61 9.17 -16.47
N ALA A 254 4.62 7.94 -15.92
CA ALA A 254 4.33 6.73 -16.69
C ALA A 254 2.82 6.58 -16.87
N VAL A 255 2.38 6.19 -18.07
CA VAL A 255 0.96 5.99 -18.38
C VAL A 255 0.73 4.52 -18.69
N ASP A 256 -0.18 3.92 -17.94
CA ASP A 256 -0.64 2.55 -18.13
C ASP A 256 -1.98 2.55 -18.85
N GLU A 257 -1.99 2.04 -20.09
CA GLU A 257 -3.16 1.96 -20.96
C GLU A 257 -3.85 0.59 -20.91
N ARG A 258 -3.36 -0.33 -20.05
CA ARG A 258 -3.94 -1.68 -19.92
C ARG A 258 -5.38 -1.58 -19.37
N SER A 259 -6.21 -2.54 -19.79
CA SER A 259 -7.56 -2.69 -19.27
C SER A 259 -7.54 -3.20 -17.82
N LEU A 260 -8.62 -2.96 -17.08
CA LEU A 260 -8.77 -3.48 -15.72
C LEU A 260 -8.69 -5.02 -15.71
N PHE A 261 -9.26 -5.69 -16.73
CA PHE A 261 -9.16 -7.15 -16.86
C PHE A 261 -7.71 -7.64 -16.99
N GLU A 262 -6.85 -6.92 -17.70
CA GLU A 262 -5.42 -7.27 -17.80
C GLU A 262 -4.72 -7.12 -16.46
N LEU A 263 -5.01 -6.06 -15.70
CA LEU A 263 -4.47 -5.86 -14.35
C LEU A 263 -4.95 -6.96 -13.39
N GLU A 264 -6.26 -7.24 -13.36
CA GLU A 264 -6.85 -8.25 -12.48
C GLU A 264 -6.37 -9.67 -12.79
N SER A 265 -6.10 -9.96 -14.05
CA SER A 265 -5.63 -11.29 -14.47
C SER A 265 -4.14 -11.52 -14.29
N ALA A 266 -3.37 -10.49 -13.98
CA ALA A 266 -1.91 -10.58 -13.84
C ALA A 266 -1.38 -9.80 -12.63
N ASP A 267 -1.28 -8.46 -12.75
CA ASP A 267 -0.54 -7.63 -11.80
C ASP A 267 -1.20 -7.59 -10.41
N LEU A 268 -2.53 -7.64 -10.32
CA LEU A 268 -3.26 -7.61 -9.05
C LEU A 268 -3.28 -8.97 -8.32
N VAL A 269 -2.95 -10.07 -8.98
CA VAL A 269 -2.91 -11.41 -8.35
C VAL A 269 -1.93 -11.46 -7.17
N PRO A 270 -0.67 -11.00 -7.25
CA PRO A 270 0.23 -10.97 -6.11
C PRO A 270 -0.22 -10.03 -4.99
N PHE A 271 -0.86 -8.90 -5.31
CA PHE A 271 -1.42 -8.01 -4.29
C PHE A 271 -2.58 -8.66 -3.55
N SER A 272 -3.51 -9.30 -4.27
CA SER A 272 -4.61 -10.05 -3.65
C SER A 272 -4.10 -11.16 -2.74
N ALA A 273 -3.11 -11.93 -3.19
CA ALA A 273 -2.45 -12.95 -2.38
C ALA A 273 -1.80 -12.37 -1.11
N GLY A 274 -1.19 -11.19 -1.19
CA GLY A 274 -0.61 -10.50 -0.05
C GLY A 274 -1.66 -9.95 0.92
N ILE A 275 -2.77 -9.40 0.44
CA ILE A 275 -3.91 -8.94 1.26
C ILE A 275 -4.50 -10.11 2.03
N GLU A 276 -4.78 -11.23 1.35
CA GLU A 276 -5.29 -12.47 1.97
C GLU A 276 -4.34 -13.03 3.04
N SER A 277 -3.03 -12.77 2.91
CA SER A 277 -2.01 -13.19 3.88
C SER A 277 -1.78 -12.19 5.02
N GLY A 278 -2.55 -11.09 5.07
CA GLY A 278 -2.49 -10.10 6.14
C GLY A 278 -1.30 -9.14 6.02
N CYS A 279 -0.94 -8.70 4.79
CA CYS A 279 0.09 -7.67 4.64
C CYS A 279 -0.30 -6.39 5.38
N ASN A 280 0.68 -5.72 5.98
CA ASN A 280 0.44 -4.52 6.76
C ASN A 280 0.28 -3.26 5.91
N ALA A 281 1.02 -3.17 4.79
CA ALA A 281 1.04 -1.97 3.98
C ALA A 281 1.19 -2.26 2.47
N ILE A 282 0.66 -1.32 1.66
CA ILE A 282 0.78 -1.33 0.20
C ILE A 282 1.26 0.05 -0.24
N LEU A 283 2.36 0.08 -1.01
CA LEU A 283 2.88 1.29 -1.63
C LEU A 283 2.25 1.49 -3.00
N VAL A 284 1.63 2.68 -3.17
CA VAL A 284 0.99 3.09 -4.42
C VAL A 284 1.94 3.94 -5.25
N SER A 285 2.14 3.54 -6.51
CA SER A 285 3.06 4.18 -7.45
C SER A 285 2.53 5.52 -8.00
N HIS A 286 3.39 6.28 -8.68
CA HIS A 286 3.00 7.50 -9.39
C HIS A 286 2.62 7.24 -10.87
N THR A 287 2.22 6.02 -11.21
CA THR A 287 1.76 5.67 -12.55
C THR A 287 0.33 6.14 -12.79
N MET A 288 0.06 6.73 -13.95
CA MET A 288 -1.29 7.05 -14.43
C MET A 288 -1.94 5.78 -14.97
N VAL A 289 -2.93 5.24 -14.27
CA VAL A 289 -3.61 3.98 -14.64
C VAL A 289 -4.95 4.29 -15.29
N GLN A 290 -4.96 4.42 -16.63
CA GLN A 290 -6.09 4.98 -17.37
C GLN A 290 -7.41 4.22 -17.22
N CYS A 291 -7.38 2.93 -16.97
CA CYS A 291 -8.61 2.15 -16.74
C CYS A 291 -9.27 2.45 -15.38
N LEU A 292 -8.58 3.09 -14.45
CA LEU A 292 -9.11 3.51 -13.14
C LEU A 292 -9.25 5.02 -13.05
N ASP A 293 -8.24 5.78 -13.51
CA ASP A 293 -8.23 7.24 -13.45
C ASP A 293 -7.41 7.83 -14.61
N THR A 294 -7.99 8.83 -15.31
CA THR A 294 -7.34 9.54 -16.42
C THR A 294 -6.82 10.93 -16.04
N GLU A 295 -7.07 11.37 -14.79
CA GLU A 295 -6.73 12.72 -14.32
C GLU A 295 -5.58 12.71 -13.30
N TYR A 296 -5.52 11.68 -12.46
CA TYR A 296 -4.55 11.60 -11.35
C TYR A 296 -3.69 10.34 -11.45
N PRO A 297 -2.39 10.43 -11.10
CA PRO A 297 -1.56 9.25 -10.91
C PRO A 297 -2.09 8.42 -9.74
N ALA A 298 -1.81 7.12 -9.71
CA ALA A 298 -2.40 6.18 -8.77
C ALA A 298 -2.28 6.65 -7.30
N SER A 299 -1.12 7.19 -6.89
CA SER A 299 -0.90 7.72 -5.54
C SER A 299 -1.76 8.92 -5.15
N LEU A 300 -2.32 9.64 -6.12
CA LEU A 300 -3.19 10.81 -5.91
C LEU A 300 -4.62 10.59 -6.45
N SER A 301 -4.97 9.36 -6.84
CA SER A 301 -6.26 9.02 -7.45
C SER A 301 -7.27 8.53 -6.41
N PRO A 302 -8.41 9.24 -6.22
CA PRO A 302 -9.50 8.73 -5.40
C PRO A 302 -10.07 7.39 -5.92
N ALA A 303 -10.05 7.18 -7.24
CA ALA A 303 -10.57 5.96 -7.84
C ALA A 303 -9.69 4.74 -7.53
N VAL A 304 -8.37 4.90 -7.59
CA VAL A 304 -7.41 3.83 -7.24
C VAL A 304 -7.50 3.47 -5.76
N HIS A 305 -7.58 4.46 -4.87
CA HIS A 305 -7.71 4.21 -3.42
C HIS A 305 -9.04 3.53 -3.09
N ARG A 306 -10.15 3.96 -3.70
CA ARG A 306 -11.43 3.27 -3.54
C ARG A 306 -11.38 1.84 -4.05
N TYR A 307 -10.77 1.58 -5.21
CA TYR A 307 -10.60 0.23 -5.73
C TYR A 307 -9.83 -0.66 -4.75
N LEU A 308 -8.71 -0.16 -4.21
CA LEU A 308 -7.91 -0.89 -3.23
C LEU A 308 -8.68 -1.16 -1.92
N ARG A 309 -9.45 -0.18 -1.42
CA ARG A 309 -10.24 -0.31 -0.19
C ARG A 309 -11.48 -1.16 -0.36
N GLU A 310 -12.31 -0.86 -1.38
CA GLU A 310 -13.65 -1.43 -1.50
C GLU A 310 -13.66 -2.72 -2.33
N GLU A 311 -12.94 -2.77 -3.45
CA GLU A 311 -12.97 -3.93 -4.35
C GLU A 311 -11.95 -5.01 -3.93
N MET A 312 -10.76 -4.61 -3.49
CA MET A 312 -9.75 -5.55 -2.99
C MET A 312 -9.81 -5.81 -1.49
N GLY A 313 -10.59 -5.02 -0.73
CA GLY A 313 -10.82 -5.20 0.70
C GLY A 313 -9.58 -4.95 1.57
N PHE A 314 -8.70 -4.02 1.17
CA PHE A 314 -7.49 -3.72 1.93
C PHE A 314 -7.72 -2.70 3.03
N ASP A 315 -7.61 -3.11 4.28
CA ASP A 315 -7.79 -2.25 5.47
C ASP A 315 -6.48 -1.76 6.11
N GLY A 316 -5.32 -2.23 5.63
CA GLY A 316 -3.99 -1.85 6.12
C GLY A 316 -3.55 -0.45 5.66
N VAL A 317 -2.28 -0.13 5.87
CA VAL A 317 -1.69 1.19 5.58
C VAL A 317 -1.41 1.36 4.09
N ILE A 318 -1.96 2.41 3.47
CA ILE A 318 -1.61 2.82 2.11
C ILE A 318 -0.46 3.83 2.20
N VAL A 319 0.66 3.50 1.55
CA VAL A 319 1.88 4.33 1.54
C VAL A 319 2.07 4.93 0.16
N THR A 320 2.45 6.20 0.05
CA THR A 320 2.86 6.78 -1.24
C THR A 320 4.28 6.35 -1.60
N ASP A 321 4.62 6.32 -2.90
CA ASP A 321 6.02 6.49 -3.31
C ASP A 321 6.50 7.91 -2.96
N ASP A 322 7.81 8.22 -3.08
CA ASP A 322 8.34 9.52 -2.63
C ASP A 322 7.70 10.68 -3.41
N LEU A 323 6.96 11.52 -2.69
CA LEU A 323 6.21 12.65 -3.25
C LEU A 323 7.07 13.77 -3.86
N VAL A 324 8.41 13.68 -3.79
CA VAL A 324 9.32 14.63 -4.47
C VAL A 324 9.71 14.18 -5.88
N MET A 325 9.25 13.00 -6.33
CA MET A 325 9.51 12.53 -7.68
C MET A 325 8.95 13.52 -8.72
N ASP A 326 9.67 13.70 -9.84
CA ASP A 326 9.33 14.68 -10.87
C ASP A 326 7.90 14.51 -11.40
N ALA A 327 7.43 13.26 -11.49
CA ALA A 327 6.04 12.93 -11.86
C ALA A 327 4.97 13.67 -11.03
N ILE A 328 5.30 14.04 -9.81
CA ILE A 328 4.38 14.68 -8.85
C ILE A 328 4.68 16.16 -8.69
N THR A 329 5.94 16.52 -8.39
CA THR A 329 6.30 17.90 -8.00
C THR A 329 6.17 18.90 -9.12
N GLU A 330 6.40 18.51 -10.38
CA GLU A 330 6.24 19.38 -11.53
C GLU A 330 4.78 19.79 -11.77
N GLN A 331 3.82 18.94 -11.44
CA GLN A 331 2.41 19.17 -11.69
C GLN A 331 1.67 19.77 -10.49
N TYR A 332 1.97 19.28 -9.28
CA TYR A 332 1.19 19.62 -8.07
C TYR A 332 1.95 20.53 -7.11
N GLY A 333 3.29 20.57 -7.18
CA GLY A 333 4.14 21.23 -6.19
C GLY A 333 4.25 20.41 -4.89
N VAL A 334 5.33 20.66 -4.13
CA VAL A 334 5.76 19.82 -2.99
C VAL A 334 4.70 19.71 -1.88
N GLY A 335 4.19 20.85 -1.41
CA GLY A 335 3.23 20.87 -0.29
C GLY A 335 1.84 20.38 -0.68
N GLU A 336 1.32 20.80 -1.83
CA GLU A 336 -0.02 20.44 -2.29
C GLU A 336 -0.11 18.93 -2.63
N ALA A 337 0.96 18.33 -3.14
CA ALA A 337 1.03 16.89 -3.37
C ALA A 337 0.74 16.08 -2.10
N ALA A 338 1.32 16.49 -0.96
CA ALA A 338 1.07 15.83 0.32
C ALA A 338 -0.38 16.01 0.80
N VAL A 339 -0.95 17.20 0.63
CA VAL A 339 -2.36 17.48 0.98
C VAL A 339 -3.30 16.61 0.15
N LEU A 340 -3.08 16.53 -1.16
CA LEU A 340 -3.87 15.69 -2.06
C LEU A 340 -3.71 14.21 -1.71
N ALA A 341 -2.50 13.75 -1.40
CA ALA A 341 -2.25 12.36 -1.01
C ALA A 341 -3.05 11.95 0.23
N VAL A 342 -3.11 12.80 1.26
CA VAL A 342 -3.94 12.55 2.45
C VAL A 342 -5.43 12.56 2.11
N LEU A 343 -5.87 13.53 1.31
CA LEU A 343 -7.28 13.67 0.92
C LEU A 343 -7.82 12.46 0.16
N VAL A 344 -7.00 11.79 -0.64
CA VAL A 344 -7.44 10.61 -1.41
C VAL A 344 -7.35 9.31 -0.62
N GLY A 345 -6.76 9.32 0.60
CA GLY A 345 -6.76 8.20 1.51
C GLY A 345 -5.44 7.45 1.64
N ASN A 346 -4.29 8.10 1.31
CA ASN A 346 -3.01 7.59 1.78
C ASN A 346 -2.90 7.82 3.29
N ASP A 347 -2.39 6.81 3.99
CA ASP A 347 -2.22 6.82 5.45
C ASP A 347 -0.80 7.22 5.85
N LEU A 348 0.18 6.93 4.99
CA LEU A 348 1.59 7.21 5.24
C LEU A 348 2.26 7.80 3.99
N LEU A 349 2.95 8.92 4.15
CA LEU A 349 3.61 9.63 3.06
C LEU A 349 5.11 9.35 3.09
N CYS A 350 5.64 8.67 2.06
CA CYS A 350 7.08 8.61 1.84
C CYS A 350 7.55 10.00 1.38
N SER A 351 8.48 10.63 2.11
CA SER A 351 8.76 12.04 1.92
C SER A 351 10.23 12.41 2.15
N THR A 352 10.87 12.95 1.12
CA THR A 352 12.19 13.61 1.23
C THR A 352 12.05 15.06 1.72
N GLU A 353 11.00 15.80 1.31
CA GLU A 353 10.76 17.20 1.68
C GLU A 353 9.72 17.32 2.83
N TYR A 354 9.80 16.40 3.79
CA TYR A 354 8.82 16.23 4.88
C TYR A 354 8.51 17.51 5.65
N ALA A 355 9.50 18.39 5.88
CA ALA A 355 9.27 19.63 6.62
C ALA A 355 8.30 20.58 5.89
N THR A 356 8.42 20.70 4.56
CA THR A 356 7.52 21.50 3.72
C THR A 356 6.14 20.85 3.65
N GLN A 357 6.10 19.53 3.47
CA GLN A 357 4.88 18.75 3.32
C GLN A 357 4.10 18.68 4.64
N TYR A 358 4.77 18.47 5.78
CA TYR A 358 4.17 18.51 7.12
C TYR A 358 3.44 19.85 7.37
N ASN A 359 4.12 20.97 7.11
CA ASN A 359 3.50 22.28 7.30
C ASN A 359 2.29 22.49 6.39
N ALA A 360 2.32 21.99 5.15
CA ALA A 360 1.19 22.09 4.23
C ALA A 360 -0.01 21.24 4.69
N VAL A 361 0.24 20.00 5.13
CA VAL A 361 -0.80 19.11 5.66
C VAL A 361 -1.38 19.68 6.95
N LEU A 362 -0.56 20.16 7.89
CA LEU A 362 -1.01 20.77 9.14
C LEU A 362 -1.88 22.01 8.87
N ALA A 363 -1.48 22.87 7.94
CA ALA A 363 -2.29 24.01 7.54
C ALA A 363 -3.63 23.57 6.95
N ALA A 364 -3.64 22.55 6.08
CA ALA A 364 -4.85 22.03 5.44
C ALA A 364 -5.82 21.39 6.45
N VAL A 365 -5.31 20.75 7.52
CA VAL A 365 -6.14 20.25 8.63
C VAL A 365 -6.74 21.43 9.41
N ASN A 366 -5.92 22.41 9.79
CA ASN A 366 -6.34 23.56 10.57
C ASN A 366 -7.37 24.43 9.82
N ASP A 367 -7.26 24.50 8.48
CA ASP A 367 -8.20 25.24 7.62
C ASP A 367 -9.45 24.41 7.24
N GLY A 368 -9.52 23.13 7.67
CA GLY A 368 -10.64 22.22 7.40
C GLY A 368 -10.68 21.67 5.97
N ARG A 369 -9.61 21.82 5.18
CA ARG A 369 -9.47 21.18 3.87
C ARG A 369 -9.33 19.66 4.01
N ILE A 370 -8.54 19.21 4.98
CA ILE A 370 -8.46 17.80 5.37
C ILE A 370 -9.41 17.62 6.55
N PRO A 371 -10.47 16.81 6.42
CA PRO A 371 -11.36 16.49 7.55
C PRO A 371 -10.58 15.78 8.67
N VAL A 372 -10.93 16.10 9.92
CA VAL A 372 -10.29 15.45 11.09
C VAL A 372 -10.50 13.94 11.07
N GLU A 373 -11.65 13.49 10.62
CA GLU A 373 -11.99 12.07 10.50
C GLU A 373 -11.09 11.35 9.49
N THR A 374 -10.67 12.03 8.41
CA THR A 374 -9.69 11.48 7.43
C THR A 374 -8.32 11.35 8.07
N LEU A 375 -7.87 12.39 8.79
CA LEU A 375 -6.62 12.35 9.54
C LEU A 375 -6.62 11.23 10.59
N ASP A 376 -7.65 11.17 11.41
CA ASP A 376 -7.78 10.19 12.50
C ASP A 376 -7.79 8.75 11.99
N ALA A 377 -8.52 8.49 10.90
CA ALA A 377 -8.56 7.16 10.29
C ALA A 377 -7.20 6.72 9.74
N ALA A 378 -6.43 7.64 9.13
CA ALA A 378 -5.09 7.35 8.63
C ALA A 378 -4.10 7.09 9.78
N VAL A 379 -4.10 7.95 10.80
CA VAL A 379 -3.24 7.79 11.98
C VAL A 379 -3.55 6.48 12.70
N LEU A 380 -4.83 6.14 12.89
CA LEU A 380 -5.21 4.90 13.57
C LEU A 380 -4.66 3.65 12.88
N ARG A 381 -4.69 3.59 11.53
CA ARG A 381 -4.06 2.49 10.78
C ARG A 381 -2.55 2.42 10.99
N VAL A 382 -1.87 3.57 11.02
CA VAL A 382 -0.43 3.62 11.30
C VAL A 382 -0.13 3.14 12.73
N LEU A 383 -0.94 3.53 13.71
CA LEU A 383 -0.79 3.10 15.11
C LEU A 383 -1.02 1.59 15.26
N HIS A 384 -2.06 1.03 14.64
CA HIS A 384 -2.30 -0.41 14.62
C HIS A 384 -1.17 -1.19 13.95
N TRP A 385 -0.59 -0.65 12.88
CA TRP A 385 0.59 -1.28 12.27
C TRP A 385 1.78 -1.32 13.23
N LYS A 386 2.05 -0.22 13.95
CA LYS A 386 3.09 -0.15 14.98
C LYS A 386 2.82 -1.13 16.13
N GLU A 387 1.57 -1.26 16.54
CA GLU A 387 1.15 -2.24 17.55
C GLU A 387 1.39 -3.68 17.06
N ALA A 388 0.97 -4.01 15.84
CA ALA A 388 1.20 -5.32 15.23
C ALA A 388 2.69 -5.69 15.11
N LEU A 389 3.58 -4.69 15.03
CA LEU A 389 5.04 -4.84 15.08
C LEU A 389 5.60 -4.90 16.52
N ASN A 390 4.73 -4.88 17.55
CA ASN A 390 5.08 -4.86 18.97
C ASN A 390 5.94 -3.65 19.40
N LEU A 391 5.83 -2.51 18.72
CA LEU A 391 6.68 -1.34 19.00
C LEU A 391 6.30 -0.62 20.30
N PHE A 392 5.11 -0.84 20.85
CA PHE A 392 4.65 -0.26 22.13
C PHE A 392 4.98 -1.14 23.34
N SER A 393 5.52 -2.36 23.15
CA SER A 393 5.97 -3.17 24.27
C SER A 393 7.22 -2.53 24.89
N GLU A 394 7.20 -2.31 26.22
CA GLU A 394 8.37 -1.81 26.95
C GLU A 394 9.58 -2.72 26.62
N SER A 395 10.69 -2.09 26.22
CA SER A 395 11.97 -2.79 26.03
C SER A 395 12.36 -3.47 27.35
N GLN A 396 12.30 -4.81 27.36
CA GLN A 396 12.73 -5.61 28.50
C GLN A 396 14.25 -5.53 28.69
#